data_1259850ddcb8152b65e4314c74e6f167
#
_entry.id   1259850ddcb8152b65e4314c74e6f167
#
_cell.length_a   1.000
_cell.length_b   1.000
_cell.length_c   1.000
_cell.angle_alpha   90.00
_cell.angle_beta   90.00
_cell.angle_gamma   90.00
#
_symmetry.space_group_name_H-M   'P 1'
#
loop_
_entity.id
_entity.type
_entity.pdbx_description
1 polymer ?
#
loop_
_entity_poly.entity_id
_entity_poly.type
_entity_poly.pdbx_seq_one_letter_code
_entity_poly.pdbx_strand_id
1 'polypeptide(L)'
;MSTAEITIRSIQHYLYCPHRWGLLEIDKAWAENIFVTKANLMHDRVHDPDKSYTMRGKKVFTSVPVYNDSDQYNLYGITDCLELTKDKCGVAINGSEEKYHICIVEYKPTKPKNVEYREDDLMQVFAQKICVDYVFGCDCDGVIYYADVKKRIALPLKENFEEYDIKLKNILAEMRRNLATGHIPGIRKGQKCSGCSMKDLCMPSIK
;
A
#
# COMPACT_ATOMS: atom_id res chain seq x y z
N MET A 1 26.12 -4.24 3.87
CA MET A 1 25.30 -5.06 2.94
C MET A 1 24.00 -4.31 2.73
N SER A 2 23.64 -4.01 1.47
CA SER A 2 22.37 -3.36 1.18
C SER A 2 21.21 -4.24 1.69
N THR A 3 20.29 -3.65 2.43
CA THR A 3 19.06 -4.34 2.88
C THR A 3 18.21 -4.71 1.67
N ALA A 4 17.58 -5.89 1.66
CA ALA A 4 16.69 -6.28 0.56
C ALA A 4 15.55 -5.27 0.41
N GLU A 5 15.32 -4.84 -0.82
CA GLU A 5 14.23 -3.95 -1.21
C GLU A 5 12.89 -4.66 -1.05
N ILE A 6 11.88 -3.96 -0.50
CA ILE A 6 10.53 -4.47 -0.30
C ILE A 6 9.52 -3.61 -1.04
N THR A 7 8.60 -4.23 -1.79
CA THR A 7 7.49 -3.48 -2.39
C THR A 7 6.42 -3.17 -1.37
N ILE A 8 5.80 -1.99 -1.47
CA ILE A 8 4.67 -1.60 -0.61
C ILE A 8 3.52 -2.62 -0.73
N ARG A 9 3.24 -3.12 -1.94
CA ARG A 9 2.24 -4.17 -2.17
C ARG A 9 2.58 -5.48 -1.42
N SER A 10 3.85 -5.81 -1.32
CA SER A 10 4.33 -7.01 -0.61
C SER A 10 4.01 -6.94 0.89
N ILE A 11 4.08 -5.74 1.50
CA ILE A 11 3.68 -5.51 2.90
C ILE A 11 2.21 -5.86 3.12
N GLN A 12 1.32 -5.43 2.23
CA GLN A 12 -0.10 -5.76 2.31
C GLN A 12 -0.33 -7.27 2.20
N HIS A 13 0.38 -7.94 1.28
CA HIS A 13 0.31 -9.41 1.15
C HIS A 13 0.78 -10.12 2.42
N TYR A 14 1.86 -9.63 3.05
CA TYR A 14 2.40 -10.19 4.28
C TYR A 14 1.40 -10.08 5.44
N LEU A 15 0.80 -8.90 5.63
CA LEU A 15 -0.22 -8.66 6.66
C LEU A 15 -1.52 -9.40 6.40
N TYR A 16 -1.89 -9.60 5.13
CA TYR A 16 -3.03 -10.45 4.79
C TYR A 16 -2.80 -11.89 5.25
N CYS A 17 -1.66 -12.48 4.89
CA CYS A 17 -1.23 -13.82 5.30
C CYS A 17 0.27 -14.02 5.00
N PRO A 18 1.14 -14.17 6.02
CA PRO A 18 2.58 -14.38 5.81
C PRO A 18 2.90 -15.60 4.94
N HIS A 19 2.15 -16.71 5.06
CA HIS A 19 2.33 -17.89 4.20
C HIS A 19 2.02 -17.57 2.73
N ARG A 20 0.89 -16.89 2.45
CA ARG A 20 0.54 -16.44 1.10
C ARG A 20 1.62 -15.53 0.51
N TRP A 21 2.14 -14.62 1.30
CA TRP A 21 3.26 -13.77 0.90
C TRP A 21 4.50 -14.59 0.54
N GLY A 22 4.85 -15.59 1.35
CA GLY A 22 5.98 -16.48 1.06
C GLY A 22 5.81 -17.25 -0.24
N LEU A 23 4.61 -17.76 -0.54
CA LEU A 23 4.32 -18.41 -1.83
C LEU A 23 4.50 -17.44 -3.01
N LEU A 24 4.07 -16.18 -2.87
CA LEU A 24 4.19 -15.17 -3.93
C LEU A 24 5.64 -14.69 -4.12
N GLU A 25 6.35 -14.38 -3.04
CA GLU A 25 7.65 -13.70 -3.11
C GLU A 25 8.84 -14.65 -3.12
N ILE A 26 8.75 -15.80 -2.48
CA ILE A 26 9.83 -16.79 -2.37
C ILE A 26 9.66 -17.88 -3.41
N ASP A 27 8.51 -18.57 -3.45
CA ASP A 27 8.23 -19.62 -4.44
C ASP A 27 7.82 -19.09 -5.82
N LYS A 28 7.58 -17.76 -5.92
CA LYS A 28 7.10 -17.13 -7.17
C LYS A 28 5.82 -17.76 -7.71
N ALA A 29 5.02 -18.37 -6.84
CA ALA A 29 3.74 -18.94 -7.21
C ALA A 29 2.72 -17.83 -7.49
N TRP A 30 1.84 -18.04 -8.47
CA TRP A 30 0.79 -17.10 -8.81
C TRP A 30 -0.53 -17.81 -9.05
N ALA A 31 -1.63 -17.27 -8.52
CA ALA A 31 -2.98 -17.70 -8.81
C ALA A 31 -3.93 -16.50 -8.76
N GLU A 32 -4.88 -16.46 -9.71
CA GLU A 32 -5.92 -15.44 -9.77
C GLU A 32 -7.25 -15.97 -9.26
N ASN A 33 -8.08 -15.06 -8.78
CA ASN A 33 -9.49 -15.32 -8.50
C ASN A 33 -10.33 -14.07 -8.81
N ILE A 34 -11.65 -14.18 -8.72
CA ILE A 34 -12.58 -13.10 -9.05
C ILE A 34 -12.31 -11.82 -8.24
N PHE A 35 -11.78 -11.92 -7.02
CA PHE A 35 -11.47 -10.75 -6.19
C PHE A 35 -10.22 -10.02 -6.69
N VAL A 36 -9.18 -10.77 -7.11
CA VAL A 36 -7.97 -10.22 -7.74
C VAL A 36 -8.33 -9.56 -9.07
N THR A 37 -9.13 -10.23 -9.91
CA THR A 37 -9.57 -9.69 -11.20
C THR A 37 -10.37 -8.39 -11.02
N LYS A 38 -11.30 -8.33 -10.06
CA LYS A 38 -12.05 -7.09 -9.77
C LYS A 38 -11.16 -5.96 -9.28
N ALA A 39 -10.17 -6.24 -8.44
CA ALA A 39 -9.21 -5.26 -7.98
C ALA A 39 -8.38 -4.72 -9.15
N ASN A 40 -7.85 -5.59 -10.02
CA ASN A 40 -7.08 -5.18 -11.19
C ASN A 40 -7.89 -4.28 -12.13
N LEU A 41 -9.14 -4.66 -12.46
CA LEU A 41 -10.04 -3.85 -13.30
C LEU A 41 -10.34 -2.46 -12.70
N MET A 42 -10.35 -2.32 -11.38
CA MET A 42 -10.51 -1.03 -10.73
C MET A 42 -9.21 -0.22 -10.81
N HIS A 43 -8.07 -0.84 -10.57
CA HIS A 43 -6.76 -0.20 -10.70
C HIS A 43 -6.52 0.29 -12.13
N ASP A 44 -6.85 -0.50 -13.16
CA ASP A 44 -6.73 -0.07 -14.56
C ASP A 44 -7.50 1.23 -14.85
N ARG A 45 -8.64 1.44 -14.19
CA ARG A 45 -9.41 2.69 -14.33
C ARG A 45 -8.82 3.87 -13.56
N VAL A 46 -8.14 3.61 -12.46
CA VAL A 46 -7.49 4.64 -11.61
C VAL A 46 -6.11 4.99 -12.17
N HIS A 47 -5.42 4.01 -12.75
CA HIS A 47 -4.06 4.13 -13.27
C HIS A 47 -3.99 4.68 -14.72
N ASP A 48 -5.03 5.30 -15.20
CA ASP A 48 -5.01 6.01 -16.48
C ASP A 48 -4.24 7.34 -16.30
N PRO A 49 -3.01 7.48 -16.85
CA PRO A 49 -2.19 8.68 -16.66
C PRO A 49 -2.84 9.92 -17.27
N ASP A 50 -3.76 9.75 -18.25
CA ASP A 50 -4.52 10.85 -18.87
C ASP A 50 -5.60 11.42 -17.91
N LYS A 51 -5.83 10.78 -16.76
CA LYS A 51 -6.74 11.27 -15.72
C LYS A 51 -6.11 12.20 -14.69
N SER A 52 -4.83 12.52 -14.84
CA SER A 52 -4.23 13.61 -14.06
C SER A 52 -4.91 14.92 -14.46
N TYR A 53 -5.49 15.63 -13.50
CA TYR A 53 -6.25 16.85 -13.77
C TYR A 53 -6.03 17.93 -12.72
N THR A 54 -6.30 19.18 -13.10
CA THR A 54 -6.27 20.32 -12.18
C THR A 54 -7.67 20.90 -12.08
N MET A 55 -8.22 21.00 -10.87
CA MET A 55 -9.53 21.59 -10.63
C MET A 55 -9.51 22.44 -9.36
N ARG A 56 -9.93 23.73 -9.48
CA ARG A 56 -10.08 24.66 -8.34
C ARG A 56 -8.89 24.71 -7.38
N GLY A 57 -7.65 24.74 -7.92
CA GLY A 57 -6.43 24.82 -7.10
C GLY A 57 -5.95 23.48 -6.53
N LYS A 58 -6.60 22.38 -6.90
CA LYS A 58 -6.18 21.02 -6.57
C LYS A 58 -5.62 20.35 -7.83
N LYS A 59 -4.44 19.78 -7.72
CA LYS A 59 -3.83 18.92 -8.75
C LYS A 59 -3.96 17.48 -8.31
N VAL A 60 -4.28 16.59 -9.23
CA VAL A 60 -4.45 15.16 -8.97
C VAL A 60 -3.55 14.39 -9.91
N PHE A 61 -2.67 13.57 -9.36
CA PHE A 61 -1.77 12.70 -10.10
C PHE A 61 -2.10 11.25 -9.77
N THR A 62 -2.20 10.42 -10.78
CA THR A 62 -2.47 8.99 -10.64
C THR A 62 -1.21 8.18 -10.93
N SER A 63 -1.12 6.99 -10.35
CA SER A 63 -0.01 6.04 -10.56
C SER A 63 1.38 6.65 -10.31
N VAL A 64 1.53 7.37 -9.21
CA VAL A 64 2.80 8.02 -8.90
C VAL A 64 3.76 7.02 -8.26
N PRO A 65 4.91 6.72 -8.90
CA PRO A 65 5.95 5.90 -8.29
C PRO A 65 6.59 6.65 -7.12
N VAL A 66 6.78 5.93 -6.02
CA VAL A 66 7.38 6.47 -4.79
C VAL A 66 8.36 5.47 -4.21
N TYR A 67 9.38 5.97 -3.53
CA TYR A 67 10.40 5.15 -2.90
C TYR A 67 10.96 5.79 -1.64
N ASN A 68 11.63 4.99 -0.84
CA ASN A 68 12.49 5.42 0.24
C ASN A 68 13.69 4.48 0.28
N ASP A 69 14.84 4.92 -0.22
CA ASP A 69 16.08 4.13 -0.36
C ASP A 69 16.99 4.20 0.87
N SER A 70 16.51 4.76 1.98
CA SER A 70 17.24 4.72 3.25
C SER A 70 17.38 3.26 3.72
N ASP A 71 18.52 2.94 4.35
CA ASP A 71 18.80 1.60 4.90
C ASP A 71 17.71 1.09 5.85
N GLN A 72 17.01 2.01 6.49
CA GLN A 72 15.96 1.73 7.46
C GLN A 72 14.70 1.18 6.80
N TYR A 73 14.31 1.71 5.63
CA TYR A 73 13.07 1.35 4.96
C TYR A 73 13.31 0.55 3.68
N ASN A 74 14.14 1.04 2.78
CA ASN A 74 14.40 0.46 1.45
C ASN A 74 13.11 -0.09 0.80
N LEU A 75 12.18 0.84 0.56
CA LEU A 75 10.82 0.60 0.06
C LEU A 75 10.62 1.23 -1.29
N TYR A 76 9.79 0.60 -2.12
CA TYR A 76 9.27 1.24 -3.32
C TYR A 76 7.84 0.77 -3.63
N GLY A 77 7.11 1.56 -4.39
CA GLY A 77 5.77 1.22 -4.83
C GLY A 77 5.15 2.30 -5.70
N ILE A 78 3.88 2.15 -5.97
CA ILE A 78 3.08 3.10 -6.72
C ILE A 78 1.89 3.48 -5.84
N THR A 79 1.63 4.79 -5.70
CA THR A 79 0.40 5.28 -5.09
C THR A 79 -0.71 5.31 -6.14
N ASP A 80 -1.93 4.96 -5.78
CA ASP A 80 -3.08 5.06 -6.68
C ASP A 80 -3.28 6.52 -7.12
N CYS A 81 -3.24 7.43 -6.13
CA CYS A 81 -3.44 8.85 -6.40
C CYS A 81 -2.73 9.73 -5.36
N LEU A 82 -2.14 10.83 -5.83
CA LEU A 82 -1.68 11.94 -4.99
C LEU A 82 -2.51 13.18 -5.30
N GLU A 83 -3.16 13.72 -4.28
CA GLU A 83 -3.90 14.98 -4.35
C GLU A 83 -3.04 16.10 -3.74
N LEU A 84 -2.81 17.14 -4.52
CA LEU A 84 -2.04 18.31 -4.14
C LEU A 84 -2.98 19.52 -4.03
N THR A 85 -3.14 20.02 -2.82
CA THR A 85 -3.96 21.21 -2.56
C THR A 85 -3.05 22.39 -2.25
N LYS A 86 -3.28 23.57 -2.86
CA LYS A 86 -2.48 24.75 -2.58
C LYS A 86 -2.54 25.10 -1.10
N ASP A 87 -1.36 25.20 -0.48
CA ASP A 87 -1.21 25.53 0.93
C ASP A 87 0.11 26.28 1.15
N LYS A 88 0.05 27.42 1.81
CA LYS A 88 1.23 28.26 2.11
C LYS A 88 2.22 27.58 3.04
N CYS A 89 1.73 26.67 3.90
CA CYS A 89 2.54 25.86 4.82
C CYS A 89 3.04 24.55 4.21
N GLY A 90 2.61 24.23 2.98
CA GLY A 90 2.99 23.02 2.27
C GLY A 90 4.40 23.04 1.69
N VAL A 91 4.71 22.10 0.83
CA VAL A 91 6.01 21.95 0.18
C VAL A 91 5.97 22.43 -1.27
N ALA A 92 7.08 22.98 -1.75
CA ALA A 92 7.24 23.32 -3.16
C ALA A 92 7.53 22.07 -3.97
N ILE A 93 6.90 21.91 -5.14
CA ILE A 93 7.10 20.75 -6.02
C ILE A 93 7.76 21.22 -7.31
N ASN A 94 8.90 20.61 -7.63
CA ASN A 94 9.65 20.74 -8.89
C ASN A 94 9.49 22.07 -9.64
N GLY A 95 10.24 23.10 -9.22
CA GLY A 95 10.34 24.37 -9.95
C GLY A 95 9.10 25.27 -9.86
N SER A 96 8.11 24.91 -9.05
CA SER A 96 6.96 25.77 -8.75
C SER A 96 7.24 26.64 -7.53
N GLU A 97 6.93 27.94 -7.60
CA GLU A 97 6.89 28.81 -6.43
C GLU A 97 5.69 28.51 -5.50
N GLU A 98 4.70 27.81 -6.05
CA GLU A 98 3.49 27.43 -5.30
C GLU A 98 3.79 26.25 -4.40
N LYS A 99 3.32 26.34 -3.16
CA LYS A 99 3.38 25.28 -2.16
C LYS A 99 2.09 24.48 -2.10
N TYR A 100 2.24 23.18 -1.81
CA TYR A 100 1.12 22.25 -1.79
C TYR A 100 1.15 21.39 -0.51
N HIS A 101 -0.03 21.14 0.02
CA HIS A 101 -0.29 20.04 0.93
C HIS A 101 -0.54 18.78 0.09
N ILE A 102 0.08 17.66 0.47
CA ILE A 102 -0.03 16.37 -0.25
C ILE A 102 -0.91 15.42 0.54
N CYS A 103 -1.84 14.76 -0.15
CA CYS A 103 -2.66 13.71 0.41
C CYS A 103 -2.62 12.46 -0.49
N ILE A 104 -2.29 11.32 0.09
CA ILE A 104 -2.36 10.01 -0.56
C ILE A 104 -3.81 9.57 -0.56
N VAL A 105 -4.31 9.09 -1.72
CA VAL A 105 -5.64 8.47 -1.83
C VAL A 105 -5.48 7.05 -2.38
N GLU A 106 -5.68 6.07 -1.51
CA GLU A 106 -5.69 4.65 -1.87
C GLU A 106 -7.12 4.21 -2.19
N TYR A 107 -7.32 3.56 -3.34
CA TYR A 107 -8.63 3.11 -3.80
C TYR A 107 -8.87 1.65 -3.43
N LYS A 108 -10.01 1.38 -2.78
CA LYS A 108 -10.44 0.02 -2.43
C LYS A 108 -11.83 -0.26 -2.99
N PRO A 109 -12.07 -1.46 -3.59
CA PRO A 109 -13.35 -1.79 -4.19
C PRO A 109 -14.49 -1.88 -3.17
N THR A 110 -14.20 -2.35 -1.96
CA THR A 110 -15.24 -2.68 -0.98
C THR A 110 -14.83 -2.28 0.43
N LYS A 111 -15.73 -1.55 1.11
CA LYS A 111 -15.56 -1.19 2.53
C LYS A 111 -15.73 -2.42 3.43
N PRO A 112 -14.86 -2.65 4.44
CA PRO A 112 -15.08 -3.68 5.44
C PRO A 112 -16.35 -3.40 6.25
N LYS A 113 -17.07 -4.49 6.65
CA LYS A 113 -18.40 -4.35 7.29
C LYS A 113 -18.34 -3.83 8.73
N ASN A 114 -17.36 -4.29 9.51
CA ASN A 114 -17.35 -4.10 10.97
C ASN A 114 -16.29 -3.11 11.47
N VAL A 115 -15.49 -2.55 10.56
CA VAL A 115 -14.43 -1.58 10.88
C VAL A 115 -14.42 -0.48 9.82
N GLU A 116 -13.80 0.64 10.12
CA GLU A 116 -13.68 1.73 9.14
C GLU A 116 -12.70 1.38 8.03
N TYR A 117 -11.59 0.75 8.39
CA TYR A 117 -10.54 0.27 7.48
C TYR A 117 -9.89 -0.99 8.04
N ARG A 118 -9.19 -1.73 7.20
CA ARG A 118 -8.39 -2.88 7.61
C ARG A 118 -6.98 -2.44 7.97
N GLU A 119 -6.35 -3.19 8.85
CA GLU A 119 -4.97 -2.94 9.27
C GLU A 119 -3.95 -3.09 8.14
N ASP A 120 -4.15 -4.07 7.25
CA ASP A 120 -3.31 -4.27 6.07
C ASP A 120 -3.41 -3.10 5.07
N ASP A 121 -4.61 -2.51 4.91
CA ASP A 121 -4.82 -1.30 4.10
C ASP A 121 -4.18 -0.06 4.76
N LEU A 122 -4.34 0.10 6.07
CA LEU A 122 -3.69 1.18 6.84
C LEU A 122 -2.17 1.14 6.67
N MET A 123 -1.55 -0.03 6.90
CA MET A 123 -0.10 -0.17 6.83
C MET A 123 0.44 0.00 5.40
N GLN A 124 -0.36 -0.34 4.38
CA GLN A 124 -0.01 -0.02 2.99
C GLN A 124 0.08 1.48 2.79
N VAL A 125 -0.93 2.25 3.21
CA VAL A 125 -0.94 3.72 3.08
C VAL A 125 0.14 4.36 3.96
N PHE A 126 0.42 3.81 5.14
CA PHE A 126 1.52 4.28 5.97
C PHE A 126 2.89 4.07 5.29
N ALA A 127 3.12 2.91 4.66
CA ALA A 127 4.34 2.68 3.88
C ALA A 127 4.45 3.62 2.66
N GLN A 128 3.31 3.93 2.00
CA GLN A 128 3.27 4.97 0.97
C GLN A 128 3.64 6.35 1.54
N LYS A 129 3.12 6.69 2.74
CA LYS A 129 3.48 7.95 3.42
C LYS A 129 4.98 8.05 3.66
N ILE A 130 5.62 7.02 4.19
CA ILE A 130 7.08 6.99 4.41
C ILE A 130 7.85 7.27 3.11
N CYS A 131 7.37 6.78 1.98
CA CYS A 131 7.98 7.04 0.67
C CYS A 131 7.67 8.44 0.14
N VAL A 132 6.41 8.88 0.22
CA VAL A 132 5.98 10.22 -0.24
C VAL A 132 6.69 11.32 0.56
N ASP A 133 6.74 11.19 1.88
CA ASP A 133 7.41 12.15 2.75
C ASP A 133 8.91 12.22 2.44
N TYR A 134 9.54 11.09 2.12
CA TYR A 134 10.95 11.03 1.73
C TYR A 134 11.20 11.72 0.39
N VAL A 135 10.39 11.44 -0.63
CA VAL A 135 10.55 11.98 -1.99
C VAL A 135 10.27 13.49 -2.04
N PHE A 136 9.24 13.94 -1.34
CA PHE A 136 8.78 15.35 -1.42
C PHE A 136 9.23 16.23 -0.25
N GLY A 137 9.85 15.66 0.79
CA GLY A 137 10.23 16.39 1.99
C GLY A 137 9.01 16.98 2.71
N CYS A 138 7.93 16.23 2.82
CA CYS A 138 6.65 16.67 3.37
C CYS A 138 6.21 15.84 4.58
N ASP A 139 5.06 16.17 5.13
CA ASP A 139 4.30 15.37 6.08
C ASP A 139 2.88 15.18 5.51
N CYS A 140 2.73 14.21 4.60
CA CYS A 140 1.49 14.01 3.87
C CYS A 140 0.39 13.34 4.70
N ASP A 141 -0.87 13.57 4.31
CA ASP A 141 -2.03 12.84 4.83
C ASP A 141 -2.33 11.60 3.98
N GLY A 142 -3.11 10.68 4.55
CA GLY A 142 -3.57 9.48 3.84
C GLY A 142 -5.07 9.25 4.01
N VAL A 143 -5.69 8.82 2.92
CA VAL A 143 -7.13 8.54 2.82
C VAL A 143 -7.35 7.23 2.08
N ILE A 144 -8.28 6.42 2.55
CA ILE A 144 -8.81 5.29 1.77
C ILE A 144 -10.15 5.71 1.16
N TYR A 145 -10.29 5.52 -0.15
CA TYR A 145 -11.55 5.70 -0.87
C TYR A 145 -12.18 4.35 -1.18
N TYR A 146 -13.36 4.10 -0.62
CA TYR A 146 -14.14 2.90 -0.88
C TYR A 146 -15.16 3.12 -2.00
N ALA A 147 -14.98 2.42 -3.12
CA ALA A 147 -15.76 2.64 -4.35
C ALA A 147 -17.24 2.21 -4.22
N ASP A 148 -17.52 1.13 -3.48
CA ASP A 148 -18.85 0.59 -3.28
C ASP A 148 -19.79 1.56 -2.53
N VAL A 149 -19.26 2.26 -1.53
CA VAL A 149 -20.02 3.21 -0.71
C VAL A 149 -19.70 4.68 -1.04
N LYS A 150 -18.79 4.94 -1.99
CA LYS A 150 -18.30 6.27 -2.38
C LYS A 150 -17.85 7.11 -1.19
N LYS A 151 -17.18 6.48 -0.21
CA LYS A 151 -16.77 7.11 1.05
C LYS A 151 -15.25 7.23 1.14
N ARG A 152 -14.78 8.39 1.60
CA ARG A 152 -13.38 8.64 1.97
C ARG A 152 -13.23 8.49 3.48
N ILE A 153 -12.23 7.76 3.93
CA ILE A 153 -11.86 7.58 5.33
C ILE A 153 -10.44 8.11 5.51
N ALA A 154 -10.30 9.17 6.29
CA ALA A 154 -8.99 9.68 6.69
C ALA A 154 -8.32 8.70 7.66
N LEU A 155 -7.02 8.50 7.50
CA LEU A 155 -6.24 7.62 8.35
C LEU A 155 -5.44 8.45 9.36
N PRO A 156 -5.32 8.02 10.64
CA PRO A 156 -4.61 8.74 11.69
C PRO A 156 -3.09 8.48 11.58
N LEU A 157 -2.50 8.80 10.41
CA LEU A 157 -1.10 8.46 10.12
C LEU A 157 -0.10 9.28 10.90
N LYS A 158 -0.45 10.55 11.21
CA LYS A 158 0.41 11.47 11.95
C LYS A 158 0.27 11.29 13.46
N GLU A 159 -0.97 11.12 13.91
CA GLU A 159 -1.32 10.96 15.32
C GLU A 159 -0.67 9.69 15.91
N ASN A 160 -0.60 8.63 15.14
CA ASN A 160 -0.06 7.33 15.57
C ASN A 160 1.26 6.98 14.84
N PHE A 161 2.00 7.99 14.39
CA PHE A 161 3.20 7.79 13.56
C PHE A 161 4.20 6.83 14.20
N GLU A 162 4.55 7.04 15.47
CA GLU A 162 5.56 6.23 16.17
C GLU A 162 5.14 4.76 16.28
N GLU A 163 3.86 4.50 16.59
CA GLU A 163 3.33 3.14 16.67
C GLU A 163 3.42 2.43 15.32
N TYR A 164 2.98 3.11 14.25
CA TYR A 164 2.97 2.54 12.91
C TYR A 164 4.39 2.37 12.35
N ASP A 165 5.30 3.26 12.69
CA ASP A 165 6.70 3.19 12.29
C ASP A 165 7.41 1.98 12.92
N ILE A 166 7.26 1.78 14.22
CA ILE A 166 7.79 0.60 14.92
C ILE A 166 7.21 -0.68 14.30
N LYS A 167 5.92 -0.70 14.04
CA LYS A 167 5.24 -1.83 13.43
C LYS A 167 5.74 -2.12 12.01
N LEU A 168 5.87 -1.10 11.17
CA LEU A 168 6.39 -1.24 9.81
C LEU A 168 7.81 -1.80 9.82
N LYS A 169 8.70 -1.25 10.66
CA LYS A 169 10.08 -1.73 10.79
C LYS A 169 10.17 -3.19 11.22
N ASN A 170 9.33 -3.61 12.15
CA ASN A 170 9.26 -5.00 12.59
C ASN A 170 8.81 -5.92 11.46
N ILE A 171 7.80 -5.52 10.69
CA ILE A 171 7.32 -6.25 9.51
C ILE A 171 8.44 -6.38 8.47
N LEU A 172 9.11 -5.28 8.13
CA LEU A 172 10.21 -5.28 7.16
C LEU A 172 11.38 -6.18 7.60
N ALA A 173 11.76 -6.13 8.88
CA ALA A 173 12.80 -6.98 9.43
C ALA A 173 12.45 -8.47 9.32
N GLU A 174 11.20 -8.85 9.60
CA GLU A 174 10.72 -10.21 9.49
C GLU A 174 10.64 -10.68 8.03
N MET A 175 10.11 -9.85 7.13
CA MET A 175 10.08 -10.14 5.70
C MET A 175 11.48 -10.35 5.13
N ARG A 176 12.45 -9.49 5.46
CA ARG A 176 13.84 -9.60 5.01
C ARG A 176 14.51 -10.85 5.54
N ARG A 177 14.29 -11.20 6.80
CA ARG A 177 14.81 -12.46 7.36
C ARG A 177 14.28 -13.68 6.60
N ASN A 178 12.98 -13.70 6.29
CA ASN A 178 12.36 -14.77 5.53
C ASN A 178 12.91 -14.85 4.09
N LEU A 179 13.08 -13.71 3.41
CA LEU A 179 13.70 -13.65 2.08
C LEU A 179 15.15 -14.15 2.10
N ALA A 180 15.95 -13.71 3.06
CA ALA A 180 17.36 -14.10 3.17
C ALA A 180 17.56 -15.59 3.43
N THR A 181 16.61 -16.22 4.14
CA THR A 181 16.67 -17.66 4.48
C THR A 181 15.88 -18.55 3.53
N GLY A 182 15.08 -17.97 2.60
CA GLY A 182 14.14 -18.73 1.79
C GLY A 182 13.00 -19.37 2.61
N HIS A 183 12.75 -18.88 3.84
CA HIS A 183 11.75 -19.45 4.73
C HIS A 183 10.35 -18.96 4.42
N ILE A 184 9.45 -19.88 4.07
CA ILE A 184 8.03 -19.60 3.92
C ILE A 184 7.34 -19.80 5.27
N PRO A 185 6.71 -18.74 5.86
CA PRO A 185 5.99 -18.88 7.12
C PRO A 185 4.90 -19.94 7.08
N GLY A 186 4.67 -20.62 8.20
CA GLY A 186 3.73 -21.74 8.28
C GLY A 186 2.27 -21.35 8.00
N ILE A 187 1.46 -22.31 7.56
CA ILE A 187 0.05 -22.12 7.25
C ILE A 187 -0.75 -21.84 8.54
N ARG A 188 -1.50 -20.73 8.53
CA ARG A 188 -2.49 -20.39 9.55
C ARG A 188 -3.88 -20.30 8.92
N LYS A 189 -4.70 -21.32 9.12
CA LYS A 189 -6.09 -21.32 8.62
C LYS A 189 -6.92 -20.25 9.32
N GLY A 190 -7.72 -19.51 8.57
CA GLY A 190 -8.60 -18.47 9.09
C GLY A 190 -9.70 -18.08 8.11
N GLN A 191 -10.55 -17.12 8.51
CA GLN A 191 -11.66 -16.64 7.67
C GLN A 191 -11.21 -16.06 6.33
N LYS A 192 -10.03 -15.45 6.28
CA LYS A 192 -9.44 -14.88 5.04
C LYS A 192 -9.16 -15.95 3.97
N CYS A 193 -9.04 -17.23 4.35
CA CYS A 193 -8.73 -18.31 3.41
C CYS A 193 -9.83 -18.56 2.38
N SER A 194 -11.10 -18.30 2.71
CA SER A 194 -12.23 -18.48 1.78
C SER A 194 -12.16 -17.59 0.54
N GLY A 195 -11.57 -16.39 0.68
CA GLY A 195 -11.37 -15.42 -0.43
C GLY A 195 -9.94 -15.37 -0.96
N CYS A 196 -9.05 -16.24 -0.50
CA CYS A 196 -7.65 -16.23 -0.88
C CYS A 196 -7.43 -16.85 -2.27
N SER A 197 -6.76 -16.11 -3.17
CA SER A 197 -6.43 -16.63 -4.51
C SER A 197 -5.48 -17.83 -4.46
N MET A 198 -4.63 -17.92 -3.43
CA MET A 198 -3.65 -19.01 -3.28
C MET A 198 -4.20 -20.24 -2.55
N LYS A 199 -5.51 -20.31 -2.27
CA LYS A 199 -6.11 -21.36 -1.44
C LYS A 199 -5.79 -22.76 -1.95
N ASP A 200 -5.93 -22.97 -3.25
CA ASP A 200 -5.77 -24.32 -3.84
C ASP A 200 -4.29 -24.75 -3.91
N LEU A 201 -3.36 -23.79 -3.99
CA LEU A 201 -1.92 -24.05 -3.88
C LEU A 201 -1.49 -24.27 -2.43
N CYS A 202 -2.04 -23.47 -1.50
CA CYS A 202 -1.72 -23.54 -0.07
C CYS A 202 -2.29 -24.79 0.60
N MET A 203 -3.50 -25.20 0.22
CA MET A 203 -4.25 -26.34 0.80
C MET A 203 -4.86 -27.17 -0.31
N PRO A 204 -4.07 -27.91 -1.10
CA PRO A 204 -4.60 -28.73 -2.16
C PRO A 204 -5.56 -29.78 -1.60
N SER A 205 -6.72 -29.93 -2.25
CA SER A 205 -7.65 -31.01 -1.94
C SER A 205 -7.02 -32.31 -2.46
N ILE A 206 -6.60 -33.16 -1.56
CA ILE A 206 -6.22 -34.53 -1.91
C ILE A 206 -7.53 -35.25 -2.25
N LYS A 207 -7.73 -35.53 -3.54
CA LYS A 207 -8.83 -36.39 -4.03
C LYS A 207 -8.44 -37.84 -3.91
#